data_2766cb7b641909c599333a5c54f0ee9c
#
_entry.id   2766cb7b641909c599333a5c54f0ee9c
#
_cell.length_a   1.000
_cell.length_b   1.000
_cell.length_c   1.000
_cell.angle_alpha   90.00
_cell.angle_beta   90.00
_cell.angle_gamma   90.00
#
_symmetry.space_group_name_H-M   'P 1'
#
loop_
_entity.id
_entity.type
_entity.pdbx_description
1 polymer ?
#
loop_
_entity_poly.entity_id
_entity_poly.type
_entity_poly.pdbx_seq_one_letter_code
_entity_poly.pdbx_strand_id
1 'polypeptide(L)'
;MIELLQRAPDRPDQAISIETHDDVAWEQAGSPVELLQAKHHIGAATSLGDKDVDLWKTLMVWMNTAQPTDPQGPALILVTTAVAAAGTAAHVLRRDSRNTQAAVIKLNDAARTSKNKITENARTRFLSFTEAEQQILLNRVTVADGALGVDDLDDKLRKLLWAALPNANQDLYLSMVWKWWAGVALDMLRGRRRMVGAGEAQAMLSHLRDQFSEDNLPTTVELADVDENHVVALHADSVFVHQMRWVACNEVNLRKAIVDYYRAVTQATKWITEDLIGLHELEKFEDNLRDEWDRAFADMIEDLGLDADEDAKIAAGKALLRTLRDSTSVNVRPLYNDAFFARGRRHVLAENQVIGWHPDFQARLEELLSVSAPAGAPEGP
;
A
#
# COMPACT_ATOMS: atom_id res chain seq x y z
N MET A 1 12.01 -2.07 -3.77
CA MET A 1 11.58 -0.71 -4.14
C MET A 1 12.74 0.25 -4.38
N ILE A 2 13.56 0.56 -3.40
CA ILE A 2 14.68 1.52 -3.55
C ILE A 2 15.60 1.12 -4.71
N GLU A 3 15.96 -0.14 -4.83
CA GLU A 3 16.74 -0.68 -5.93
C GLU A 3 16.08 -0.42 -7.29
N LEU A 4 14.76 -0.65 -7.40
CA LEU A 4 13.98 -0.36 -8.60
C LEU A 4 14.03 1.14 -8.94
N LEU A 5 13.68 2.01 -7.99
CA LEU A 5 13.62 3.45 -8.20
C LEU A 5 14.98 4.07 -8.52
N GLN A 6 16.05 3.52 -7.94
CA GLN A 6 17.41 4.02 -8.11
C GLN A 6 17.96 3.73 -9.53
N ARG A 7 17.57 2.61 -10.12
CA ARG A 7 18.10 2.15 -11.42
C ARG A 7 17.10 2.28 -12.57
N ALA A 8 15.81 2.53 -12.29
CA ALA A 8 14.78 2.69 -13.32
C ALA A 8 15.14 3.70 -14.42
N PRO A 9 15.75 4.86 -14.13
CA PRO A 9 16.13 5.82 -15.17
C PRO A 9 17.11 5.24 -16.22
N ASP A 10 18.03 4.36 -15.79
CA ASP A 10 19.02 3.74 -16.66
C ASP A 10 18.52 2.42 -17.28
N ARG A 11 17.40 1.89 -16.81
CA ARG A 11 16.88 0.56 -17.15
C ARG A 11 15.36 0.54 -17.33
N PRO A 12 14.80 1.39 -18.20
CA PRO A 12 13.34 1.56 -18.33
C PRO A 12 12.62 0.29 -18.76
N ASP A 13 13.28 -0.60 -19.52
CA ASP A 13 12.71 -1.83 -20.07
C ASP A 13 12.93 -3.06 -19.17
N GLN A 14 13.51 -2.88 -17.99
CA GLN A 14 13.75 -3.96 -17.03
C GLN A 14 12.70 -3.96 -15.93
N ALA A 15 12.56 -5.12 -15.29
CA ALA A 15 11.65 -5.35 -14.18
C ALA A 15 12.38 -6.02 -13.02
N ILE A 16 11.81 -5.88 -11.82
CA ILE A 16 12.26 -6.60 -10.62
C ILE A 16 11.26 -7.70 -10.29
N SER A 17 11.79 -8.90 -9.95
CA SER A 17 11.06 -9.99 -9.29
C SER A 17 11.66 -10.29 -7.91
N ILE A 18 10.84 -10.85 -7.02
CA ILE A 18 11.21 -11.27 -5.66
C ILE A 18 10.95 -12.77 -5.55
N GLU A 19 11.90 -13.53 -4.98
CA GLU A 19 11.82 -15.00 -4.77
C GLU A 19 11.49 -15.83 -6.03
N THR A 20 11.71 -15.27 -7.22
CA THR A 20 11.48 -15.99 -8.48
C THR A 20 12.74 -16.70 -8.98
N HIS A 21 13.86 -16.03 -8.94
CA HIS A 21 15.18 -16.52 -9.39
C HIS A 21 16.22 -16.48 -8.27
N ASP A 22 16.06 -15.52 -7.36
CA ASP A 22 16.87 -15.26 -6.16
C ASP A 22 16.05 -14.37 -5.22
N ASP A 23 16.62 -13.91 -4.09
CA ASP A 23 15.93 -12.98 -3.16
C ASP A 23 15.30 -11.82 -3.96
N VAL A 24 16.08 -11.20 -4.86
CA VAL A 24 15.63 -10.21 -5.83
C VAL A 24 16.33 -10.44 -7.16
N ALA A 25 15.63 -10.34 -8.27
CA ALA A 25 16.25 -10.41 -9.59
C ALA A 25 15.82 -9.23 -10.47
N TRP A 26 16.77 -8.69 -11.24
CA TRP A 26 16.47 -7.85 -12.40
C TRP A 26 16.27 -8.74 -13.62
N GLU A 27 15.17 -8.52 -14.31
CA GLU A 27 14.78 -9.29 -15.48
C GLU A 27 14.66 -8.40 -16.72
N GLN A 28 15.08 -8.94 -17.88
CA GLN A 28 14.84 -8.35 -19.17
C GLN A 28 14.23 -9.41 -20.10
N ALA A 29 13.11 -9.08 -20.73
CA ALA A 29 12.38 -10.02 -21.59
C ALA A 29 12.11 -11.40 -20.93
N GLY A 30 11.90 -11.41 -19.61
CA GLY A 30 11.58 -12.62 -18.84
C GLY A 30 12.79 -13.47 -18.45
N SER A 31 14.01 -13.01 -18.70
CA SER A 31 15.26 -13.67 -18.29
C SER A 31 16.00 -12.84 -17.24
N PRO A 32 16.57 -13.47 -16.20
CA PRO A 32 17.34 -12.74 -15.19
C PRO A 32 18.64 -12.21 -15.78
N VAL A 33 18.88 -10.91 -15.58
CA VAL A 33 20.14 -10.24 -15.96
C VAL A 33 21.03 -9.95 -14.75
N GLU A 34 20.42 -9.80 -13.56
CA GLU A 34 21.11 -9.68 -12.30
C GLU A 34 20.36 -10.45 -11.21
N LEU A 35 21.10 -11.13 -10.34
CA LEU A 35 20.58 -11.83 -9.17
C LEU A 35 21.17 -11.17 -7.92
N LEU A 36 20.30 -10.72 -7.00
CA LEU A 36 20.67 -10.05 -5.77
C LEU A 36 20.32 -10.93 -4.58
N GLN A 37 21.32 -11.24 -3.76
CA GLN A 37 21.16 -11.84 -2.44
C GLN A 37 21.27 -10.76 -1.37
N ALA A 38 20.24 -10.62 -0.54
CA ALA A 38 20.21 -9.65 0.55
C ALA A 38 20.59 -10.31 1.88
N LYS A 39 21.53 -9.69 2.61
CA LYS A 39 21.88 -10.09 3.97
C LYS A 39 21.79 -8.90 4.91
N HIS A 40 20.85 -8.97 5.82
CA HIS A 40 20.61 -7.91 6.79
C HIS A 40 21.06 -8.34 8.18
N HIS A 41 21.89 -7.52 8.81
CA HIS A 41 22.34 -7.68 10.19
C HIS A 41 21.68 -6.61 11.06
N ILE A 42 21.01 -7.04 12.13
CA ILE A 42 20.44 -6.14 13.13
C ILE A 42 21.47 -5.91 14.22
N GLY A 43 21.87 -4.64 14.44
CA GLY A 43 22.82 -4.25 15.49
C GLY A 43 24.13 -3.66 14.97
N ALA A 44 25.22 -3.75 15.77
CA ALA A 44 26.51 -3.12 15.45
C ALA A 44 27.06 -3.62 14.12
N ALA A 45 27.78 -2.73 13.41
CA ALA A 45 28.40 -3.01 12.12
C ALA A 45 29.22 -4.31 12.17
N THR A 46 28.72 -5.34 11.51
CA THR A 46 29.43 -6.60 11.35
C THR A 46 30.43 -6.49 10.20
N SER A 47 31.59 -7.17 10.34
CA SER A 47 32.61 -7.20 9.31
C SER A 47 32.42 -8.44 8.43
N LEU A 48 32.32 -8.25 7.11
CA LEU A 48 32.26 -9.33 6.14
C LEU A 48 33.69 -9.81 5.81
N GLY A 49 34.14 -10.91 6.44
CA GLY A 49 35.43 -11.52 6.24
C GLY A 49 35.41 -12.74 5.32
N ASP A 50 36.61 -13.27 4.95
CA ASP A 50 36.73 -14.40 4.01
C ASP A 50 36.11 -15.71 4.53
N LYS A 51 35.96 -15.86 5.85
CA LYS A 51 35.35 -17.05 6.50
C LYS A 51 33.91 -16.81 6.94
N ASP A 52 33.32 -15.68 6.56
CA ASP A 52 31.98 -15.29 6.94
C ASP A 52 30.93 -16.27 6.42
N VAL A 53 29.92 -16.55 7.26
CA VAL A 53 28.87 -17.52 6.94
C VAL A 53 27.98 -17.03 5.81
N ASP A 54 27.64 -15.74 5.79
CA ASP A 54 26.73 -15.20 4.79
C ASP A 54 27.36 -15.12 3.42
N LEU A 55 28.67 -14.79 3.35
CA LEU A 55 29.42 -14.85 2.09
C LEU A 55 29.39 -16.26 1.50
N TRP A 56 29.67 -17.29 2.31
CA TRP A 56 29.71 -18.68 1.84
C TRP A 56 28.33 -19.24 1.54
N LYS A 57 27.30 -18.88 2.29
CA LYS A 57 25.90 -19.25 1.97
C LYS A 57 25.46 -18.64 0.64
N THR A 58 25.76 -17.37 0.41
CA THR A 58 25.47 -16.68 -0.84
C THR A 58 26.19 -17.33 -2.03
N LEU A 59 27.48 -17.58 -1.90
CA LEU A 59 28.24 -18.31 -2.93
C LEU A 59 27.65 -19.69 -3.21
N MET A 60 27.18 -20.41 -2.16
CA MET A 60 26.56 -21.73 -2.32
C MET A 60 25.25 -21.66 -3.15
N VAL A 61 24.41 -20.66 -2.92
CA VAL A 61 23.20 -20.43 -3.73
C VAL A 61 23.59 -20.29 -5.19
N TRP A 62 24.53 -19.43 -5.50
CA TRP A 62 24.95 -19.17 -6.88
C TRP A 62 25.69 -20.34 -7.55
N MET A 63 26.47 -21.11 -6.79
CA MET A 63 27.12 -22.33 -7.27
C MET A 63 26.12 -23.49 -7.55
N ASN A 64 24.92 -23.41 -7.04
CA ASN A 64 23.85 -24.41 -7.27
C ASN A 64 22.92 -24.02 -8.42
N THR A 65 23.11 -22.89 -9.08
CA THR A 65 22.36 -22.55 -10.30
C THR A 65 22.69 -23.54 -11.43
N ALA A 66 21.86 -23.58 -12.48
CA ALA A 66 22.02 -24.53 -13.57
C ALA A 66 23.35 -24.40 -14.33
N GLN A 67 23.90 -23.18 -14.42
CA GLN A 67 25.15 -22.88 -15.13
C GLN A 67 26.00 -21.88 -14.34
N PRO A 68 26.59 -22.31 -13.20
CA PRO A 68 27.30 -21.39 -12.29
C PRO A 68 28.58 -20.80 -12.93
N THR A 69 29.16 -21.48 -13.89
CA THR A 69 30.39 -21.09 -14.58
C THR A 69 30.17 -20.62 -16.04
N ASP A 70 28.94 -20.25 -16.39
CA ASP A 70 28.65 -19.59 -17.65
C ASP A 70 29.14 -18.12 -17.61
N PRO A 71 30.09 -17.72 -18.47
CA PRO A 71 30.56 -16.34 -18.51
C PRO A 71 29.52 -15.33 -18.97
N GLN A 72 28.43 -15.79 -19.64
CA GLN A 72 27.31 -14.98 -20.10
C GLN A 72 26.12 -15.00 -19.12
N GLY A 73 26.22 -15.71 -18.01
CA GLY A 73 25.18 -15.77 -16.98
C GLY A 73 24.92 -14.40 -16.31
N PRO A 74 23.84 -14.28 -15.54
CA PRO A 74 23.46 -13.03 -14.87
C PRO A 74 24.55 -12.53 -13.92
N ALA A 75 24.64 -11.21 -13.75
CA ALA A 75 25.47 -10.62 -12.70
C ALA A 75 24.96 -11.05 -11.30
N LEU A 76 25.88 -11.30 -10.38
CA LEU A 76 25.61 -11.83 -9.05
C LEU A 76 25.98 -10.76 -8.01
N ILE A 77 25.01 -10.26 -7.25
CA ILE A 77 25.22 -9.12 -6.34
C ILE A 77 24.86 -9.52 -4.91
N LEU A 78 25.86 -9.51 -4.02
CA LEU A 78 25.63 -9.60 -2.58
C LEU A 78 25.39 -8.19 -2.03
N VAL A 79 24.16 -7.93 -1.57
CA VAL A 79 23.81 -6.70 -0.85
C VAL A 79 23.80 -7.01 0.65
N THR A 80 24.61 -6.29 1.43
CA THR A 80 24.72 -6.54 2.87
C THR A 80 24.90 -5.25 3.67
N THR A 81 24.32 -5.19 4.87
CA THR A 81 24.57 -4.13 5.85
C THR A 81 25.94 -4.26 6.52
N ALA A 82 26.57 -5.44 6.45
CA ALA A 82 27.94 -5.63 6.91
C ALA A 82 28.95 -4.87 6.03
N VAL A 83 30.10 -4.51 6.60
CA VAL A 83 31.17 -3.80 5.87
C VAL A 83 32.27 -4.80 5.50
N ALA A 84 32.65 -4.83 4.22
CA ALA A 84 33.75 -5.66 3.74
C ALA A 84 35.11 -5.10 4.26
N ALA A 85 35.77 -5.85 5.16
CA ALA A 85 37.04 -5.44 5.73
C ALA A 85 38.12 -5.31 4.65
N ALA A 86 38.95 -4.30 4.76
CA ALA A 86 40.08 -4.12 3.83
C ALA A 86 40.95 -5.38 3.74
N GLY A 87 41.34 -5.75 2.54
CA GLY A 87 42.14 -6.93 2.31
C GLY A 87 41.39 -8.26 2.24
N THR A 88 40.07 -8.29 2.39
CA THR A 88 39.25 -9.51 2.23
C THR A 88 38.82 -9.74 0.78
N ALA A 89 38.33 -10.96 0.47
CA ALA A 89 37.74 -11.30 -0.81
C ALA A 89 36.50 -10.41 -1.11
N ALA A 90 35.64 -10.21 -0.11
CA ALA A 90 34.48 -9.33 -0.21
C ALA A 90 34.90 -7.90 -0.59
N HIS A 91 35.96 -7.35 0.00
CA HIS A 91 36.48 -6.02 -0.31
C HIS A 91 36.95 -5.91 -1.78
N VAL A 92 37.71 -6.89 -2.26
CA VAL A 92 38.24 -6.87 -3.65
C VAL A 92 37.19 -7.32 -4.68
N LEU A 93 35.99 -7.70 -4.26
CA LEU A 93 34.80 -7.93 -5.13
C LEU A 93 33.88 -6.72 -5.20
N ARG A 94 34.19 -5.62 -4.50
CA ARG A 94 33.46 -4.35 -4.66
C ARG A 94 33.68 -3.76 -6.05
N ARG A 95 32.80 -2.87 -6.47
CA ARG A 95 32.86 -2.23 -7.79
C ARG A 95 34.12 -1.33 -7.92
N ASP A 96 34.43 -0.59 -6.87
CA ASP A 96 35.52 0.41 -6.80
C ASP A 96 36.94 -0.18 -6.56
N SER A 97 37.02 -1.39 -5.98
CA SER A 97 38.32 -2.04 -5.63
C SER A 97 38.48 -3.41 -6.30
N ARG A 98 37.84 -3.59 -7.45
CA ARG A 98 37.69 -4.90 -8.09
C ARG A 98 38.96 -5.57 -8.51
N ASN A 99 39.24 -6.75 -7.92
CA ASN A 99 40.32 -7.65 -8.28
C ASN A 99 39.90 -9.11 -8.05
N THR A 100 39.28 -9.72 -9.06
CA THR A 100 38.70 -11.06 -8.96
C THR A 100 39.77 -12.16 -8.84
N GLN A 101 40.96 -11.96 -9.38
CA GLN A 101 42.11 -12.89 -9.20
C GLN A 101 42.52 -12.95 -7.72
N ALA A 102 42.62 -11.80 -7.06
CA ALA A 102 42.90 -11.75 -5.62
C ALA A 102 41.78 -12.40 -4.80
N ALA A 103 40.51 -12.24 -5.22
CA ALA A 103 39.37 -12.89 -4.57
C ALA A 103 39.44 -14.43 -4.65
N VAL A 104 39.83 -15.00 -5.81
CA VAL A 104 40.02 -16.45 -5.99
C VAL A 104 41.09 -16.96 -4.99
N ILE A 105 42.22 -16.30 -4.90
CA ILE A 105 43.31 -16.70 -3.96
C ILE A 105 42.82 -16.70 -2.51
N LYS A 106 42.17 -15.61 -2.09
CA LYS A 106 41.65 -15.44 -0.72
C LYS A 106 40.58 -16.46 -0.36
N LEU A 107 39.62 -16.69 -1.24
CA LEU A 107 38.54 -17.67 -1.02
C LEU A 107 39.10 -19.11 -1.02
N ASN A 108 40.08 -19.44 -1.86
CA ASN A 108 40.75 -20.73 -1.81
C ASN A 108 41.48 -20.96 -0.49
N ASP A 109 42.20 -19.95 0.05
CA ASP A 109 42.82 -20.04 1.36
C ASP A 109 41.76 -20.21 2.47
N ALA A 110 40.74 -19.37 2.48
CA ALA A 110 39.65 -19.46 3.45
C ALA A 110 38.93 -20.82 3.39
N ALA A 111 38.68 -21.35 2.20
CA ALA A 111 38.05 -22.64 1.99
C ALA A 111 38.83 -23.80 2.60
N ARG A 112 40.16 -23.75 2.46
CA ARG A 112 41.06 -24.80 2.98
C ARG A 112 41.32 -24.67 4.49
N THR A 113 41.34 -23.45 5.03
CA THR A 113 41.75 -23.18 6.41
C THR A 113 40.59 -23.05 7.41
N SER A 114 39.38 -22.79 6.94
CA SER A 114 38.20 -22.65 7.81
C SER A 114 37.76 -24.01 8.37
N LYS A 115 37.44 -24.03 9.67
CA LYS A 115 36.92 -25.20 10.38
C LYS A 115 35.39 -25.10 10.64
N ASN A 116 34.74 -24.05 10.09
CA ASN A 116 33.32 -23.82 10.30
C ASN A 116 32.48 -24.86 9.55
N LYS A 117 31.75 -25.70 10.30
CA LYS A 117 30.90 -26.76 9.75
C LYS A 117 29.72 -26.24 8.94
N ILE A 118 29.19 -25.03 9.27
CA ILE A 118 28.05 -24.42 8.56
C ILE A 118 28.39 -24.12 7.10
N THR A 119 29.64 -23.75 6.84
CA THR A 119 30.14 -23.37 5.51
C THR A 119 30.88 -24.50 4.78
N GLU A 120 30.97 -25.67 5.37
CA GLU A 120 31.79 -26.79 4.84
C GLU A 120 31.36 -27.20 3.42
N ASN A 121 30.05 -27.41 3.22
CA ASN A 121 29.52 -27.78 1.90
C ASN A 121 29.80 -26.73 0.82
N ALA A 122 29.61 -25.44 1.16
CA ALA A 122 29.89 -24.34 0.25
C ALA A 122 31.39 -24.28 -0.13
N ARG A 123 32.26 -24.43 0.86
CA ARG A 123 33.70 -24.44 0.64
C ARG A 123 34.15 -25.64 -0.19
N THR A 124 33.64 -26.84 0.09
CA THR A 124 33.90 -28.05 -0.69
C THR A 124 33.42 -27.88 -2.13
N ARG A 125 32.25 -27.33 -2.34
CA ARG A 125 31.69 -27.05 -3.67
C ARG A 125 32.61 -26.07 -4.43
N PHE A 126 33.02 -24.96 -3.79
CA PHE A 126 33.92 -23.99 -4.42
C PHE A 126 35.26 -24.61 -4.82
N LEU A 127 35.84 -25.45 -3.94
CA LEU A 127 37.11 -26.17 -4.22
C LEU A 127 36.96 -27.25 -5.31
N SER A 128 35.76 -27.70 -5.63
CA SER A 128 35.51 -28.65 -6.72
C SER A 128 35.57 -28.01 -8.12
N PHE A 129 35.52 -26.69 -8.20
CA PHE A 129 35.71 -25.93 -9.42
C PHE A 129 37.20 -25.75 -9.71
N THR A 130 37.60 -25.80 -10.98
CA THR A 130 38.94 -25.40 -11.42
C THR A 130 39.12 -23.90 -11.16
N GLU A 131 40.38 -23.45 -11.11
CA GLU A 131 40.69 -22.03 -10.90
C GLU A 131 40.07 -21.15 -12.01
N ALA A 132 40.00 -21.63 -13.25
CA ALA A 132 39.35 -20.95 -14.36
C ALA A 132 37.83 -20.81 -14.15
N GLU A 133 37.15 -21.86 -13.65
CA GLU A 133 35.72 -21.83 -13.34
C GLU A 133 35.45 -20.92 -12.13
N GLN A 134 36.27 -20.95 -11.10
CA GLN A 134 36.19 -20.01 -9.97
C GLN A 134 36.32 -18.56 -10.44
N GLN A 135 37.24 -18.30 -11.36
CA GLN A 135 37.45 -16.98 -11.94
C GLN A 135 36.24 -16.52 -12.75
N ILE A 136 35.61 -17.41 -13.58
CA ILE A 136 34.40 -17.12 -14.34
C ILE A 136 33.25 -16.76 -13.37
N LEU A 137 33.03 -17.56 -12.32
CA LEU A 137 32.02 -17.29 -11.31
C LEU A 137 32.24 -15.92 -10.66
N LEU A 138 33.47 -15.67 -10.14
CA LEU A 138 33.79 -14.44 -9.40
C LEU A 138 33.83 -13.18 -10.27
N ASN A 139 34.04 -13.34 -11.58
CA ASN A 139 33.93 -12.23 -12.55
C ASN A 139 32.50 -11.70 -12.64
N ARG A 140 31.48 -12.47 -12.26
CA ARG A 140 30.08 -12.08 -12.21
C ARG A 140 29.66 -11.54 -10.84
N VAL A 141 30.44 -11.88 -9.77
CA VAL A 141 30.11 -11.49 -8.39
C VAL A 141 30.53 -10.06 -8.10
N THR A 142 29.65 -9.30 -7.50
CA THR A 142 29.90 -7.96 -6.93
C THR A 142 29.39 -7.91 -5.49
N VAL A 143 30.16 -7.32 -4.59
CA VAL A 143 29.73 -7.06 -3.21
C VAL A 143 29.35 -5.59 -3.07
N ALA A 144 28.11 -5.35 -2.67
CA ALA A 144 27.55 -4.06 -2.28
C ALA A 144 27.37 -4.06 -0.75
N ASP A 145 28.45 -3.74 -0.05
CA ASP A 145 28.52 -3.72 1.40
C ASP A 145 28.10 -2.36 1.98
N GLY A 146 27.84 -2.30 3.29
CA GLY A 146 27.40 -1.09 3.97
C GLY A 146 26.03 -0.59 3.45
N ALA A 147 25.16 -1.50 3.04
CA ALA A 147 23.81 -1.17 2.63
C ALA A 147 23.05 -0.51 3.80
N LEU A 148 22.07 0.33 3.47
CA LEU A 148 21.25 1.05 4.44
C LEU A 148 20.51 0.09 5.38
N GLY A 149 20.51 0.44 6.67
CA GLY A 149 19.60 -0.17 7.65
C GLY A 149 18.13 0.18 7.36
N VAL A 150 17.22 -0.52 8.04
CA VAL A 150 15.78 -0.26 7.88
C VAL A 150 15.43 1.18 8.27
N ASP A 151 16.12 1.72 9.27
CA ASP A 151 15.88 3.08 9.79
C ASP A 151 16.24 4.21 8.79
N ASP A 152 17.09 3.92 7.81
CA ASP A 152 17.54 4.90 6.80
C ASP A 152 16.71 4.86 5.50
N LEU A 153 15.76 3.91 5.38
CA LEU A 153 15.03 3.69 4.13
C LEU A 153 14.13 4.85 3.75
N ASP A 154 13.45 5.46 4.72
CA ASP A 154 12.54 6.60 4.46
C ASP A 154 13.31 7.82 3.97
N ASP A 155 14.45 8.15 4.60
CA ASP A 155 15.31 9.25 4.16
C ASP A 155 15.87 9.01 2.76
N LYS A 156 16.23 7.78 2.43
CA LYS A 156 16.67 7.42 1.10
C LYS A 156 15.55 7.54 0.08
N LEU A 157 14.35 7.08 0.43
CA LEU A 157 13.18 7.17 -0.43
C LEU A 157 12.81 8.63 -0.71
N ARG A 158 12.82 9.50 0.31
CA ARG A 158 12.60 10.95 0.12
C ARG A 158 13.59 11.54 -0.88
N LYS A 159 14.88 11.22 -0.75
CA LYS A 159 15.92 11.71 -1.67
C LYS A 159 15.72 11.22 -3.10
N LEU A 160 15.29 9.97 -3.28
CA LEU A 160 15.02 9.40 -4.60
C LEU A 160 13.78 10.01 -5.25
N LEU A 161 12.77 10.32 -4.45
CA LEU A 161 11.49 10.84 -4.89
C LEU A 161 11.36 12.36 -4.78
N TRP A 162 12.43 13.10 -4.48
CA TRP A 162 12.35 14.54 -4.21
C TRP A 162 11.57 15.34 -5.25
N ALA A 163 11.71 15.00 -6.55
CA ALA A 163 11.00 15.64 -7.65
C ALA A 163 9.53 15.17 -7.81
N ALA A 164 9.17 14.05 -7.20
CA ALA A 164 7.83 13.50 -7.23
C ALA A 164 7.07 13.75 -5.92
N LEU A 165 7.73 14.26 -4.88
CA LEU A 165 7.07 14.58 -3.61
C LEU A 165 6.08 15.73 -3.82
N PRO A 166 4.88 15.68 -3.20
CA PRO A 166 3.98 16.82 -3.14
C PRO A 166 4.61 17.94 -2.27
N ASN A 167 4.12 19.17 -2.45
CA ASN A 167 4.62 20.33 -1.69
C ASN A 167 4.33 20.22 -0.18
N ALA A 168 3.22 19.57 0.18
CA ALA A 168 2.79 19.31 1.54
C ALA A 168 2.47 17.81 1.73
N ASN A 169 2.29 17.36 2.98
CA ASN A 169 1.86 16.00 3.33
C ASN A 169 2.78 14.89 2.76
N GLN A 170 4.08 15.14 2.74
CA GLN A 170 5.06 14.21 2.17
C GLN A 170 5.09 12.87 2.91
N ASP A 171 4.86 12.86 4.23
CA ASP A 171 4.81 11.64 5.04
C ASP A 171 3.63 10.76 4.64
N LEU A 172 2.47 11.36 4.42
CA LEU A 172 1.29 10.65 3.94
C LEU A 172 1.55 10.07 2.53
N TYR A 173 2.09 10.86 1.62
CA TYR A 173 2.47 10.38 0.29
C TYR A 173 3.43 9.17 0.37
N LEU A 174 4.48 9.26 1.19
CA LEU A 174 5.43 8.15 1.36
C LEU A 174 4.78 6.92 1.98
N SER A 175 3.84 7.09 2.93
CA SER A 175 3.09 5.98 3.49
C SER A 175 2.24 5.25 2.44
N MET A 176 1.65 5.99 1.49
CA MET A 176 0.90 5.42 0.37
C MET A 176 1.83 4.69 -0.61
N VAL A 177 3.02 5.22 -0.88
CA VAL A 177 4.05 4.54 -1.70
C VAL A 177 4.49 3.23 -1.05
N TRP A 178 4.72 3.22 0.27
CA TRP A 178 5.06 2.01 1.03
C TRP A 178 3.92 0.99 1.01
N LYS A 179 2.67 1.42 1.21
CA LYS A 179 1.49 0.55 1.14
C LYS A 179 1.39 -0.12 -0.24
N TRP A 180 1.53 0.64 -1.31
CA TRP A 180 1.55 0.09 -2.66
C TRP A 180 2.65 -0.95 -2.83
N TRP A 181 3.89 -0.60 -2.44
CA TRP A 181 5.02 -1.52 -2.57
C TRP A 181 4.84 -2.80 -1.75
N ALA A 182 4.33 -2.70 -0.53
CA ALA A 182 4.03 -3.86 0.30
C ALA A 182 3.04 -4.81 -0.39
N GLY A 183 1.99 -4.26 -1.02
CA GLY A 183 1.05 -5.03 -1.83
C GLY A 183 1.73 -5.75 -3.00
N VAL A 184 2.55 -5.02 -3.77
CA VAL A 184 3.32 -5.58 -4.88
C VAL A 184 4.25 -6.70 -4.43
N ALA A 185 5.00 -6.50 -3.34
CA ALA A 185 5.92 -7.49 -2.80
C ALA A 185 5.19 -8.74 -2.31
N LEU A 186 4.07 -8.57 -1.58
CA LEU A 186 3.24 -9.68 -1.12
C LEU A 186 2.64 -10.49 -2.27
N ASP A 187 2.22 -9.84 -3.34
CA ASP A 187 1.68 -10.52 -4.52
C ASP A 187 2.77 -11.30 -5.25
N MET A 188 3.99 -10.79 -5.33
CA MET A 188 5.13 -11.56 -5.85
C MET A 188 5.44 -12.78 -4.97
N LEU A 189 5.53 -12.61 -3.66
CA LEU A 189 5.78 -13.71 -2.70
C LEU A 189 4.68 -14.79 -2.73
N ARG A 190 3.44 -14.41 -3.03
CA ARG A 190 2.30 -15.33 -3.16
C ARG A 190 2.16 -15.94 -4.58
N GLY A 191 3.05 -15.58 -5.51
CA GLY A 191 2.98 -16.03 -6.90
C GLY A 191 1.79 -15.47 -7.70
N ARG A 192 1.09 -14.45 -7.19
CA ARG A 192 -0.03 -13.78 -7.89
C ARG A 192 0.49 -12.81 -8.95
N ARG A 193 1.71 -12.37 -8.76
CA ARG A 193 2.42 -11.45 -9.63
C ARG A 193 3.85 -11.95 -9.82
N ARG A 194 4.37 -11.84 -11.02
CA ARG A 194 5.74 -12.28 -11.32
C ARG A 194 6.78 -11.19 -11.06
N MET A 195 6.51 -9.97 -11.52
CA MET A 195 7.49 -8.88 -11.53
C MET A 195 6.81 -7.51 -11.52
N VAL A 196 7.59 -6.46 -11.27
CA VAL A 196 7.18 -5.05 -11.40
C VAL A 196 8.22 -4.31 -12.24
N GLY A 197 7.76 -3.60 -13.26
CA GLY A 197 8.61 -2.81 -14.15
C GLY A 197 8.79 -1.36 -13.71
N ALA A 198 9.84 -0.73 -14.23
CA ALA A 198 10.15 0.68 -13.98
C ALA A 198 9.00 1.61 -14.39
N GLY A 199 8.41 1.39 -15.58
CA GLY A 199 7.30 2.20 -16.08
C GLY A 199 6.03 2.10 -15.22
N GLU A 200 5.74 0.93 -14.67
CA GLU A 200 4.62 0.75 -13.75
C GLU A 200 4.85 1.49 -12.43
N ALA A 201 6.06 1.39 -11.87
CA ALA A 201 6.40 2.14 -10.66
C ALA A 201 6.27 3.64 -10.89
N GLN A 202 6.76 4.16 -12.02
CA GLN A 202 6.63 5.56 -12.39
C GLN A 202 5.16 6.00 -12.53
N ALA A 203 4.35 5.21 -13.22
CA ALA A 203 2.92 5.50 -13.38
C ALA A 203 2.19 5.55 -12.03
N MET A 204 2.51 4.61 -11.12
CA MET A 204 1.92 4.60 -9.78
C MET A 204 2.35 5.80 -8.94
N LEU A 205 3.64 6.15 -8.95
CA LEU A 205 4.13 7.32 -8.23
C LEU A 205 3.45 8.61 -8.73
N SER A 206 3.27 8.75 -10.04
CA SER A 206 2.55 9.89 -10.64
C SER A 206 1.08 9.89 -10.21
N HIS A 207 0.41 8.74 -10.27
CA HIS A 207 -0.98 8.60 -9.85
C HIS A 207 -1.17 8.97 -8.37
N LEU A 208 -0.28 8.51 -7.48
CA LEU A 208 -0.34 8.87 -6.07
C LEU A 208 -0.11 10.36 -5.85
N ARG A 209 0.87 10.95 -6.55
CA ARG A 209 1.16 12.38 -6.45
C ARG A 209 -0.02 13.24 -6.91
N ASP A 210 -0.69 12.86 -7.98
CA ASP A 210 -1.81 13.62 -8.56
C ASP A 210 -3.00 13.72 -7.59
N GLN A 211 -3.10 12.82 -6.61
CA GLN A 211 -4.09 12.89 -5.54
C GLN A 211 -3.84 14.05 -4.56
N PHE A 212 -2.65 14.62 -4.53
CA PHE A 212 -2.28 15.76 -3.69
C PHE A 212 -2.35 17.11 -4.45
N SER A 213 -2.93 17.13 -5.65
CA SER A 213 -3.17 18.37 -6.37
C SER A 213 -4.28 19.19 -5.70
N GLU A 214 -4.31 20.50 -5.96
CA GLU A 214 -5.28 21.43 -5.39
C GLU A 214 -6.75 21.01 -5.65
N ASP A 215 -7.00 20.41 -6.82
CA ASP A 215 -8.33 19.96 -7.26
C ASP A 215 -8.65 18.50 -6.87
N ASN A 216 -7.81 17.83 -6.11
CA ASN A 216 -7.99 16.42 -5.74
C ASN A 216 -7.69 16.19 -4.25
N LEU A 217 -7.98 14.98 -3.78
CA LEU A 217 -7.70 14.52 -2.41
C LEU A 217 -7.27 13.05 -2.43
N PRO A 218 -6.32 12.64 -1.56
CA PRO A 218 -5.90 11.25 -1.47
C PRO A 218 -6.94 10.39 -0.75
N THR A 219 -7.31 9.26 -1.36
CA THR A 219 -8.08 8.22 -0.69
C THR A 219 -7.15 7.33 0.13
N THR A 220 -7.35 7.33 1.45
CA THR A 220 -6.52 6.57 2.41
C THR A 220 -7.28 5.46 3.11
N VAL A 221 -8.61 5.42 2.97
CA VAL A 221 -9.50 4.40 3.58
C VAL A 221 -10.05 3.51 2.47
N GLU A 222 -9.27 2.50 2.09
CA GLU A 222 -9.66 1.54 1.06
C GLU A 222 -10.70 0.55 1.59
N LEU A 223 -11.57 0.04 0.70
CA LEU A 223 -12.56 -0.96 1.07
C LEU A 223 -11.90 -2.24 1.64
N ALA A 224 -10.76 -2.63 1.08
CA ALA A 224 -10.01 -3.80 1.51
C ALA A 224 -9.44 -3.71 2.93
N ASP A 225 -9.32 -2.51 3.49
CA ASP A 225 -8.82 -2.28 4.86
C ASP A 225 -9.93 -2.32 5.92
N VAL A 226 -11.21 -2.44 5.50
CA VAL A 226 -12.37 -2.38 6.39
C VAL A 226 -12.81 -3.79 6.79
N ASP A 227 -12.89 -4.04 8.10
CA ASP A 227 -13.62 -5.21 8.61
C ASP A 227 -15.12 -4.92 8.56
N GLU A 228 -15.76 -5.30 7.44
CA GLU A 228 -17.18 -5.03 7.20
C GLU A 228 -18.09 -5.57 8.31
N ASN A 229 -17.78 -6.76 8.86
CA ASN A 229 -18.63 -7.36 9.90
C ASN A 229 -18.56 -6.57 11.20
N HIS A 230 -17.37 -6.14 11.56
CA HIS A 230 -17.17 -5.29 12.75
C HIS A 230 -17.88 -3.95 12.60
N VAL A 231 -17.71 -3.27 11.45
CA VAL A 231 -18.30 -1.95 11.17
C VAL A 231 -19.83 -2.03 11.13
N VAL A 232 -20.38 -3.07 10.51
CA VAL A 232 -21.85 -3.28 10.45
C VAL A 232 -22.41 -3.52 11.85
N ALA A 233 -21.73 -4.31 12.69
CA ALA A 233 -22.19 -4.53 14.07
C ALA A 233 -22.13 -3.23 14.91
N LEU A 234 -21.11 -2.41 14.71
CA LEU A 234 -20.92 -1.16 15.44
C LEU A 234 -22.01 -0.12 15.14
N HIS A 235 -22.49 -0.07 13.90
CA HIS A 235 -23.44 0.94 13.44
C HIS A 235 -24.86 0.41 13.18
N ALA A 236 -25.19 -0.80 13.66
CA ALA A 236 -26.48 -1.44 13.41
C ALA A 236 -27.68 -0.63 13.89
N ASP A 237 -27.52 0.17 14.94
CA ASP A 237 -28.56 0.97 15.59
C ASP A 237 -28.40 2.49 15.34
N SER A 238 -27.59 2.88 14.35
CA SER A 238 -27.46 4.28 13.94
C SER A 238 -28.74 4.83 13.37
N VAL A 239 -28.99 6.12 13.54
CA VAL A 239 -30.23 6.80 13.09
C VAL A 239 -30.44 6.64 11.58
N PHE A 240 -29.38 6.82 10.77
CA PHE A 240 -29.50 6.64 9.33
C PHE A 240 -29.88 5.21 8.93
N VAL A 241 -29.51 4.20 9.72
CA VAL A 241 -29.86 2.79 9.50
C VAL A 241 -31.37 2.59 9.73
N HIS A 242 -31.91 3.17 10.80
CA HIS A 242 -33.38 3.18 11.01
C HIS A 242 -34.12 3.87 9.86
N GLN A 243 -33.63 5.02 9.41
CA GLN A 243 -34.20 5.74 8.25
C GLN A 243 -34.20 4.87 6.97
N MET A 244 -33.12 4.10 6.72
CA MET A 244 -33.07 3.21 5.57
C MET A 244 -34.04 2.02 5.69
N ARG A 245 -34.26 1.54 6.90
CA ARG A 245 -35.29 0.49 7.17
C ARG A 245 -36.69 0.98 6.93
N TRP A 246 -37.01 2.24 7.24
CA TRP A 246 -38.34 2.83 6.98
C TRP A 246 -38.73 2.85 5.50
N VAL A 247 -37.74 2.86 4.60
CA VAL A 247 -37.97 2.77 3.15
C VAL A 247 -37.70 1.37 2.59
N ALA A 248 -37.76 0.35 3.43
CA ALA A 248 -37.58 -1.06 3.07
C ALA A 248 -36.30 -1.32 2.26
N CYS A 249 -35.18 -0.69 2.67
CA CYS A 249 -33.89 -0.98 2.11
C CYS A 249 -33.49 -2.42 2.43
N ASN A 250 -32.98 -3.16 1.45
CA ASN A 250 -32.56 -4.53 1.68
C ASN A 250 -31.23 -4.60 2.45
N GLU A 251 -31.00 -5.73 3.11
CA GLU A 251 -29.83 -5.94 3.99
C GLU A 251 -28.49 -5.73 3.27
N VAL A 252 -28.38 -6.13 2.00
CA VAL A 252 -27.14 -5.97 1.22
C VAL A 252 -26.80 -4.50 1.02
N ASN A 253 -27.79 -3.68 0.66
CA ASN A 253 -27.60 -2.23 0.47
C ASN A 253 -27.39 -1.52 1.81
N LEU A 254 -28.03 -1.99 2.86
CA LEU A 254 -27.84 -1.46 4.21
C LEU A 254 -26.41 -1.66 4.70
N ARG A 255 -25.87 -2.86 4.55
CA ARG A 255 -24.45 -3.15 4.88
C ARG A 255 -23.48 -2.26 4.09
N LYS A 256 -23.71 -2.08 2.78
CA LYS A 256 -22.89 -1.19 1.95
C LYS A 256 -22.96 0.27 2.41
N ALA A 257 -24.14 0.74 2.78
CA ALA A 257 -24.33 2.09 3.29
C ALA A 257 -23.58 2.33 4.61
N ILE A 258 -23.61 1.35 5.52
CA ILE A 258 -22.86 1.40 6.78
C ILE A 258 -21.33 1.47 6.51
N VAL A 259 -20.84 0.69 5.56
CA VAL A 259 -19.42 0.73 5.17
C VAL A 259 -19.07 2.07 4.52
N ASP A 260 -19.90 2.60 3.61
CA ASP A 260 -19.67 3.92 3.01
C ASP A 260 -19.71 5.04 4.07
N TYR A 261 -20.63 4.99 5.03
CA TYR A 261 -20.69 5.90 6.18
C TYR A 261 -19.37 5.89 6.98
N TYR A 262 -18.96 4.71 7.44
CA TYR A 262 -17.73 4.55 8.22
C TYR A 262 -16.49 5.07 7.46
N ARG A 263 -16.36 4.68 6.19
CA ARG A 263 -15.25 5.14 5.35
C ARG A 263 -15.25 6.65 5.18
N ALA A 264 -16.40 7.26 4.95
CA ALA A 264 -16.51 8.70 4.75
C ALA A 264 -16.22 9.50 6.03
N VAL A 265 -16.64 9.02 7.20
CA VAL A 265 -16.30 9.63 8.50
C VAL A 265 -14.80 9.54 8.74
N THR A 266 -14.22 8.34 8.58
CA THR A 266 -12.79 8.10 8.80
C THR A 266 -11.92 8.89 7.81
N GLN A 267 -12.34 8.95 6.54
CA GLN A 267 -11.62 9.68 5.50
C GLN A 267 -11.64 11.20 5.76
N ALA A 268 -12.78 11.77 6.09
CA ALA A 268 -12.90 13.19 6.44
C ALA A 268 -12.02 13.54 7.65
N THR A 269 -12.06 12.70 8.69
CA THR A 269 -11.22 12.88 9.88
C THR A 269 -9.73 12.89 9.52
N LYS A 270 -9.28 11.97 8.67
CA LYS A 270 -7.88 11.93 8.20
C LYS A 270 -7.51 13.18 7.41
N TRP A 271 -8.34 13.61 6.46
CA TRP A 271 -8.06 14.82 5.69
C TRP A 271 -7.94 16.07 6.56
N ILE A 272 -8.80 16.21 7.58
CA ILE A 272 -8.73 17.34 8.52
C ILE A 272 -7.45 17.24 9.36
N THR A 273 -7.11 16.05 9.86
CA THR A 273 -5.92 15.83 10.70
C THR A 273 -4.62 16.11 9.93
N GLU A 274 -4.61 15.82 8.63
CA GLU A 274 -3.46 16.02 7.73
C GLU A 274 -3.48 17.39 7.03
N ASP A 275 -4.36 18.31 7.44
CA ASP A 275 -4.53 19.64 6.82
C ASP A 275 -4.76 19.62 5.29
N LEU A 276 -5.40 18.54 4.77
CA LEU A 276 -5.72 18.40 3.35
C LEU A 276 -7.03 19.10 2.97
N ILE A 277 -7.95 19.23 3.93
CA ILE A 277 -9.22 19.92 3.78
C ILE A 277 -9.54 20.72 5.04
N GLY A 278 -10.05 21.94 4.88
CA GLY A 278 -10.55 22.75 5.98
C GLY A 278 -11.99 22.37 6.36
N LEU A 279 -12.37 22.61 7.62
CA LEU A 279 -13.76 22.40 8.08
C LEU A 279 -14.77 23.12 7.20
N HIS A 280 -14.50 24.37 6.84
CA HIS A 280 -15.40 25.17 5.99
C HIS A 280 -15.58 24.57 4.57
N GLU A 281 -14.54 23.96 4.01
CA GLU A 281 -14.64 23.28 2.69
C GLU A 281 -15.51 22.03 2.79
N LEU A 282 -15.40 21.28 3.89
CA LEU A 282 -16.23 20.11 4.16
C LEU A 282 -17.71 20.50 4.40
N GLU A 283 -17.95 21.55 5.20
CA GLU A 283 -19.28 22.11 5.43
C GLU A 283 -19.94 22.54 4.13
N LYS A 284 -19.23 23.29 3.27
CA LYS A 284 -19.72 23.68 1.96
C LYS A 284 -20.09 22.49 1.06
N PHE A 285 -19.29 21.43 1.11
CA PHE A 285 -19.60 20.20 0.38
C PHE A 285 -20.89 19.56 0.92
N GLU A 286 -21.07 19.50 2.23
CA GLU A 286 -22.29 18.98 2.86
C GLU A 286 -23.53 19.83 2.56
N ASP A 287 -23.39 21.15 2.51
CA ASP A 287 -24.45 22.06 2.09
C ASP A 287 -24.89 21.78 0.64
N ASN A 288 -23.94 21.49 -0.26
CA ASN A 288 -24.27 21.10 -1.63
C ASN A 288 -24.98 19.74 -1.71
N LEU A 289 -24.60 18.76 -0.87
CA LEU A 289 -25.30 17.47 -0.77
C LEU A 289 -26.72 17.64 -0.23
N ARG A 290 -26.91 18.56 0.73
CA ARG A 290 -28.20 18.90 1.27
C ARG A 290 -29.09 19.60 0.23
N ASP A 291 -28.56 20.58 -0.52
CA ASP A 291 -29.31 21.27 -1.59
C ASP A 291 -29.77 20.28 -2.68
N GLU A 292 -28.92 19.33 -3.06
CA GLU A 292 -29.30 18.26 -3.99
C GLU A 292 -30.42 17.38 -3.42
N TRP A 293 -30.36 17.02 -2.13
CA TRP A 293 -31.38 16.26 -1.45
C TRP A 293 -32.67 17.07 -1.33
N ASP A 294 -32.63 18.35 -0.92
CA ASP A 294 -33.82 19.22 -0.77
C ASP A 294 -34.64 19.25 -2.06
N ARG A 295 -34.00 19.38 -3.22
CA ARG A 295 -34.70 19.36 -4.53
C ARG A 295 -35.31 18.01 -4.82
N ALA A 296 -34.52 16.94 -4.72
CA ALA A 296 -35.03 15.60 -5.00
C ALA A 296 -36.11 15.15 -4.01
N PHE A 297 -36.07 15.64 -2.77
CA PHE A 297 -37.12 15.39 -1.77
C PHE A 297 -38.38 16.17 -2.08
N ALA A 298 -38.28 17.44 -2.50
CA ALA A 298 -39.42 18.25 -2.93
C ALA A 298 -40.12 17.62 -4.14
N ASP A 299 -39.38 17.20 -5.16
CA ASP A 299 -39.90 16.48 -6.33
C ASP A 299 -40.64 15.19 -5.91
N MET A 300 -40.04 14.43 -4.99
CA MET A 300 -40.69 13.21 -4.44
C MET A 300 -42.01 13.50 -3.74
N ILE A 301 -42.10 14.58 -2.95
CA ILE A 301 -43.32 14.98 -2.25
C ILE A 301 -44.38 15.44 -3.25
N GLU A 302 -44.02 16.20 -4.28
CA GLU A 302 -44.93 16.65 -5.35
C GLU A 302 -45.50 15.45 -6.11
N ASP A 303 -44.67 14.50 -6.52
CA ASP A 303 -45.10 13.30 -7.26
C ASP A 303 -45.97 12.37 -6.42
N LEU A 304 -45.76 12.33 -5.10
CA LEU A 304 -46.48 11.42 -4.20
C LEU A 304 -47.94 11.83 -3.99
N GLY A 305 -48.22 13.14 -3.95
CA GLY A 305 -49.57 13.69 -3.67
C GLY A 305 -49.96 13.57 -2.19
N LEU A 306 -51.14 14.19 -1.86
CA LEU A 306 -51.57 14.36 -0.46
C LEU A 306 -52.16 13.09 0.18
N ASP A 307 -52.71 12.18 -0.63
CA ASP A 307 -53.47 10.99 -0.15
C ASP A 307 -52.69 9.68 -0.29
N ALA A 308 -51.38 9.76 -0.36
CA ALA A 308 -50.51 8.58 -0.54
C ALA A 308 -50.54 7.65 0.69
N ASP A 309 -50.73 6.36 0.44
CA ASP A 309 -50.66 5.33 1.47
C ASP A 309 -49.19 5.04 1.86
N GLU A 310 -49.05 4.25 2.89
CA GLU A 310 -47.72 3.93 3.46
C GLU A 310 -46.81 3.18 2.44
N ASP A 311 -47.37 2.27 1.64
CA ASP A 311 -46.62 1.52 0.63
C ASP A 311 -46.09 2.45 -0.47
N ALA A 312 -46.90 3.43 -0.90
CA ALA A 312 -46.49 4.46 -1.85
C ALA A 312 -45.35 5.34 -1.26
N LYS A 313 -45.45 5.75 0.01
CA LYS A 313 -44.43 6.52 0.73
C LYS A 313 -43.11 5.76 0.83
N ILE A 314 -43.15 4.48 1.18
CA ILE A 314 -41.97 3.60 1.23
C ILE A 314 -41.34 3.48 -0.16
N ALA A 315 -42.13 3.27 -1.21
CA ALA A 315 -41.66 3.15 -2.58
C ALA A 315 -40.99 4.45 -3.07
N ALA A 316 -41.58 5.61 -2.80
CA ALA A 316 -41.04 6.92 -3.15
C ALA A 316 -39.74 7.21 -2.41
N GLY A 317 -39.70 6.99 -1.10
CA GLY A 317 -38.46 7.14 -0.30
C GLY A 317 -37.34 6.21 -0.74
N LYS A 318 -37.67 4.98 -1.13
CA LYS A 318 -36.71 4.03 -1.71
C LYS A 318 -36.19 4.49 -3.07
N ALA A 319 -37.01 5.12 -3.88
CA ALA A 319 -36.61 5.72 -5.16
C ALA A 319 -35.67 6.90 -4.93
N LEU A 320 -35.97 7.82 -4.01
CA LEU A 320 -35.12 8.93 -3.60
C LEU A 320 -33.75 8.44 -3.14
N LEU A 321 -33.73 7.47 -2.23
CA LEU A 321 -32.46 6.88 -1.75
C LEU A 321 -31.61 6.32 -2.89
N ARG A 322 -32.20 5.66 -3.89
CA ARG A 322 -31.49 5.13 -5.06
C ARG A 322 -30.95 6.25 -5.95
N THR A 323 -31.74 7.26 -6.24
CA THR A 323 -31.38 8.39 -7.08
C THR A 323 -30.14 9.09 -6.49
N LEU A 324 -30.18 9.41 -5.20
CA LEU A 324 -29.08 10.09 -4.53
C LEU A 324 -27.84 9.19 -4.33
N ARG A 325 -28.01 7.89 -4.11
CA ARG A 325 -26.90 6.93 -4.03
C ARG A 325 -26.11 6.90 -5.35
N ASP A 326 -26.79 6.95 -6.48
CA ASP A 326 -26.20 6.82 -7.80
C ASP A 326 -25.79 8.18 -8.40
N SER A 327 -26.08 9.28 -7.70
CA SER A 327 -25.67 10.63 -8.10
C SER A 327 -24.16 10.86 -7.96
N THR A 328 -23.60 11.47 -8.99
CA THR A 328 -22.20 11.92 -9.07
C THR A 328 -22.07 13.42 -9.32
N SER A 329 -23.18 14.18 -9.10
CA SER A 329 -23.25 15.61 -9.41
C SER A 329 -22.49 16.48 -8.42
N VAL A 330 -22.28 16.00 -7.18
CA VAL A 330 -21.65 16.73 -6.10
C VAL A 330 -20.36 16.01 -5.66
N ASN A 331 -19.22 16.63 -5.93
CA ASN A 331 -17.90 16.17 -5.51
C ASN A 331 -17.27 17.15 -4.51
N VAL A 332 -16.47 16.63 -3.57
CA VAL A 332 -15.77 17.47 -2.58
C VAL A 332 -14.72 18.35 -3.26
N ARG A 333 -14.04 17.83 -4.28
CA ARG A 333 -13.16 18.57 -5.21
C ARG A 333 -13.38 18.07 -6.65
N PRO A 334 -13.05 18.89 -7.67
CA PRO A 334 -13.39 18.59 -9.06
C PRO A 334 -12.86 17.24 -9.58
N LEU A 335 -11.66 16.83 -9.16
CA LEU A 335 -11.02 15.58 -9.59
C LEU A 335 -11.20 14.44 -8.61
N TYR A 336 -11.82 14.68 -7.45
CA TYR A 336 -12.12 13.62 -6.49
C TYR A 336 -13.45 12.94 -6.83
N ASN A 337 -13.39 11.71 -7.32
CA ASN A 337 -14.52 10.95 -7.85
C ASN A 337 -14.77 9.61 -7.17
N ASP A 338 -14.22 9.38 -5.98
CA ASP A 338 -14.50 8.21 -5.17
C ASP A 338 -15.91 8.29 -4.56
N ALA A 339 -16.87 7.70 -5.25
CA ALA A 339 -18.29 7.82 -4.97
C ALA A 339 -18.71 7.42 -3.53
N PHE A 340 -17.92 6.58 -2.84
CA PHE A 340 -18.22 6.21 -1.45
C PHE A 340 -18.28 7.43 -0.53
N PHE A 341 -17.47 8.46 -0.80
CA PHE A 341 -17.40 9.62 0.07
C PHE A 341 -18.71 10.41 0.07
N ALA A 342 -19.20 10.78 -1.12
CA ALA A 342 -20.49 11.49 -1.24
C ALA A 342 -21.66 10.65 -0.70
N ARG A 343 -21.70 9.32 -0.98
CA ARG A 343 -22.71 8.41 -0.43
C ARG A 343 -22.66 8.37 1.11
N GLY A 344 -21.47 8.16 1.66
CA GLY A 344 -21.29 8.09 3.10
C GLY A 344 -21.57 9.42 3.80
N ARG A 345 -21.21 10.58 3.20
CA ARG A 345 -21.55 11.90 3.80
C ARG A 345 -23.06 12.19 3.78
N ARG A 346 -23.82 11.70 2.79
CA ARG A 346 -25.28 11.74 2.86
C ARG A 346 -25.81 10.92 4.05
N HIS A 347 -25.21 9.77 4.37
CA HIS A 347 -25.58 9.01 5.56
C HIS A 347 -25.17 9.72 6.85
N VAL A 348 -24.09 10.50 6.86
CA VAL A 348 -23.73 11.38 7.99
C VAL A 348 -24.78 12.47 8.19
N LEU A 349 -25.25 13.11 7.12
CA LEU A 349 -26.34 14.08 7.20
C LEU A 349 -27.66 13.45 7.72
N ALA A 350 -27.94 12.21 7.32
CA ALA A 350 -29.09 11.46 7.81
C ALA A 350 -28.92 11.06 9.30
N GLU A 351 -27.70 10.67 9.74
CA GLU A 351 -27.39 10.40 11.13
C GLU A 351 -27.60 11.64 11.99
N ASN A 352 -27.17 12.80 11.48
CA ASN A 352 -27.36 14.10 12.13
C ASN A 352 -28.76 14.66 11.97
N GLN A 353 -29.73 13.90 11.41
CA GLN A 353 -31.14 14.26 11.26
C GLN A 353 -31.38 15.46 10.31
N VAL A 354 -30.38 15.84 9.53
CA VAL A 354 -30.47 16.97 8.58
C VAL A 354 -31.27 16.59 7.34
N ILE A 355 -31.15 15.34 6.88
CA ILE A 355 -31.88 14.77 5.74
C ILE A 355 -32.55 13.45 6.13
N GLY A 356 -33.52 13.03 5.31
CA GLY A 356 -34.20 11.75 5.50
C GLY A 356 -34.66 11.13 4.18
N TRP A 357 -35.04 9.87 4.24
CA TRP A 357 -35.40 9.12 3.03
C TRP A 357 -36.91 8.93 2.91
N HIS A 358 -37.64 8.80 4.04
CA HIS A 358 -39.09 8.64 4.04
C HIS A 358 -39.78 10.00 4.03
N PRO A 359 -40.92 10.19 3.33
CA PRO A 359 -41.67 11.45 3.35
C PRO A 359 -41.92 11.99 4.77
N ASP A 360 -42.29 11.10 5.69
CA ASP A 360 -42.60 11.46 7.08
C ASP A 360 -41.36 11.26 8.02
N PHE A 361 -40.14 11.41 7.51
CA PHE A 361 -38.94 11.08 8.30
C PHE A 361 -38.83 11.89 9.58
N GLN A 362 -39.22 13.13 9.60
CA GLN A 362 -39.15 14.00 10.78
C GLN A 362 -40.03 13.46 11.93
N ALA A 363 -41.29 13.14 11.66
CA ALA A 363 -42.20 12.57 12.66
C ALA A 363 -41.68 11.21 13.19
N ARG A 364 -41.11 10.39 12.31
CA ARG A 364 -40.54 9.11 12.69
C ARG A 364 -39.26 9.25 13.52
N LEU A 365 -38.46 10.31 13.30
CA LEU A 365 -37.32 10.63 14.12
C LEU A 365 -37.74 11.06 15.52
N GLU A 366 -38.78 11.90 15.64
CA GLU A 366 -39.33 12.30 16.94
C GLU A 366 -39.80 11.09 17.76
N GLU A 367 -40.47 10.13 17.10
CA GLU A 367 -40.91 8.88 17.75
C GLU A 367 -39.71 8.04 18.17
N LEU A 368 -38.70 7.81 17.29
CA LEU A 368 -37.50 7.01 17.56
C LEU A 368 -36.75 7.57 18.77
N LEU A 369 -36.57 8.88 18.83
CA LEU A 369 -35.79 9.54 19.90
C LEU A 369 -36.58 9.58 21.21
N SER A 370 -37.93 9.68 21.19
CA SER A 370 -38.75 9.66 22.38
C SER A 370 -38.69 8.30 23.12
N VAL A 371 -38.58 7.21 22.37
CA VAL A 371 -38.46 5.85 22.93
C VAL A 371 -37.06 5.61 23.52
N SER A 372 -36.01 6.29 22.99
CA SER A 372 -34.62 6.14 23.41
C SER A 372 -34.27 7.00 24.64
N ALA A 373 -35.13 7.93 25.07
CA ALA A 373 -34.88 8.73 26.27
C ALA A 373 -35.07 7.85 27.53
N PRO A 374 -34.09 7.75 28.46
CA PRO A 374 -34.27 7.02 29.70
C PRO A 374 -35.45 7.65 30.47
N ALA A 375 -36.40 6.82 30.90
CA ALA A 375 -37.50 7.25 31.77
C ALA A 375 -36.94 8.01 32.93
N GLY A 376 -37.37 9.28 33.07
CA GLY A 376 -36.82 10.24 34.05
C GLY A 376 -36.70 9.65 35.45
N ALA A 377 -35.61 9.98 36.13
CA ALA A 377 -35.43 9.70 37.54
C ALA A 377 -36.67 10.28 38.30
N PRO A 378 -37.24 9.53 39.26
CA PRO A 378 -38.36 10.05 40.05
C PRO A 378 -37.88 11.27 40.82
N GLU A 379 -38.63 12.37 40.68
CA GLU A 379 -38.47 13.53 41.59
C GLU A 379 -38.64 13.00 43.02
N GLY A 380 -37.58 12.96 43.79
CA GLY A 380 -37.61 12.64 45.20
C GLY A 380 -38.25 13.80 45.99
N PRO A 381 -38.91 13.50 47.10
CA PRO A 381 -39.71 14.45 47.89
C PRO A 381 -38.89 15.54 48.56
#